data_cede5a623e5cf5ee045fed220fc20939
#
_entry.id   cede5a623e5cf5ee045fed220fc20939
#
_cell.length_a   1.000
_cell.length_b   1.000
_cell.length_c   1.000
_cell.angle_alpha   90.00
_cell.angle_beta   90.00
_cell.angle_gamma   90.00
#
_symmetry.space_group_name_H-M   'P 1'
#
loop_
_entity.id
_entity.type
_entity.pdbx_description
1 polymer ?
#
loop_
_entity_poly.entity_id
_entity_poly.type
_entity_poly.pdbx_seq_one_letter_code
_entity_poly.pdbx_strand_id
1 'polypeptide(L)'
;MELSTKYKQDYFFNRKAINIDIGFRCALQCPRCQRQYLDKIPGKDISMEEIETLANHFNRFVFCGQLSDPVHHPKFIEIIKYLGSRNREVDIHNASSTKPEKWYIEAFKANPDAQWTFGIDGLPHTSHQYRINQDGEKLFNIMIKSKDYLKTTPYWQVIKFSYNKDDIDDCKELAWKNELGFILIDSSRWEDEWDYLKPDTKMTETRGLV
;
A
#
# COMPACT_ATOMS: atom_id res chain seq x y z
N MET A 1 25.01 7.32 -5.68
CA MET A 1 25.62 5.97 -5.76
C MET A 1 24.84 5.19 -6.81
N GLU A 2 25.42 4.96 -8.00
CA GLU A 2 24.76 4.16 -9.02
C GLU A 2 24.74 2.70 -8.60
N LEU A 3 23.54 2.11 -8.54
CA LEU A 3 23.40 0.67 -8.38
C LEU A 3 24.05 -0.03 -9.56
N SER A 4 24.93 -1.00 -9.29
CA SER A 4 25.63 -1.74 -10.35
C SER A 4 24.61 -2.39 -11.30
N THR A 5 24.94 -2.48 -12.58
CA THR A 5 24.11 -3.11 -13.62
C THR A 5 23.72 -4.55 -13.24
N LYS A 6 24.61 -5.26 -12.54
CA LYS A 6 24.39 -6.60 -12.00
C LYS A 6 23.28 -6.61 -10.95
N TYR A 7 23.28 -5.63 -10.01
CA TYR A 7 22.23 -5.53 -8.98
C TYR A 7 20.85 -5.21 -9.59
N LYS A 8 20.83 -4.35 -10.64
CA LYS A 8 19.60 -4.07 -11.39
C LYS A 8 19.06 -5.32 -12.09
N GLN A 9 19.94 -6.10 -12.72
CA GLN A 9 19.55 -7.36 -13.37
C GLN A 9 19.07 -8.40 -12.36
N ASP A 10 19.79 -8.61 -11.26
CA ASP A 10 19.38 -9.55 -10.22
C ASP A 10 18.06 -9.15 -9.55
N TYR A 11 17.84 -7.85 -9.32
CA TYR A 11 16.61 -7.36 -8.72
C TYR A 11 15.39 -7.50 -9.64
N PHE A 12 15.52 -7.21 -10.93
CA PHE A 12 14.41 -7.22 -11.88
C PHE A 12 14.17 -8.56 -12.59
N PHE A 13 15.22 -9.35 -12.79
CA PHE A 13 15.14 -10.56 -13.61
C PHE A 13 15.22 -11.88 -12.83
N ASN A 14 15.85 -11.89 -11.66
CA ASN A 14 15.94 -13.11 -10.84
C ASN A 14 14.82 -13.24 -9.80
N ARG A 15 14.18 -12.13 -9.39
CA ARG A 15 12.97 -12.19 -8.58
C ARG A 15 11.78 -12.17 -9.53
N LYS A 16 11.24 -13.32 -9.83
CA LYS A 16 9.96 -13.44 -10.56
C LYS A 16 8.82 -12.81 -9.76
N ALA A 17 8.77 -11.47 -9.76
CA ALA A 17 7.78 -10.68 -9.05
C ALA A 17 6.69 -10.21 -10.02
N ILE A 18 5.45 -10.16 -9.54
CA ILE A 18 4.33 -9.59 -10.24
C ILE A 18 3.67 -8.50 -9.38
N ASN A 19 3.42 -7.32 -9.98
CA ASN A 19 2.56 -6.31 -9.40
C ASN A 19 1.19 -6.42 -10.08
N ILE A 20 0.13 -6.62 -9.28
CA ILE A 20 -1.18 -6.96 -9.83
C ILE A 20 -2.32 -6.36 -8.98
N ASP A 21 -3.33 -5.80 -9.65
CA ASP A 21 -4.65 -5.55 -9.09
C ASP A 21 -5.44 -6.86 -9.07
N ILE A 22 -5.68 -7.41 -7.88
CA ILE A 22 -6.44 -8.66 -7.71
C ILE A 22 -7.95 -8.47 -7.82
N GLY A 23 -8.41 -7.23 -7.85
CA GLY A 23 -9.81 -6.86 -8.01
C GLY A 23 -9.93 -5.49 -8.66
N PHE A 24 -11.12 -4.90 -8.62
CA PHE A 24 -11.42 -3.62 -9.25
C PHE A 24 -12.15 -2.65 -8.31
N ARG A 25 -12.27 -2.98 -7.02
CA ARG A 25 -13.01 -2.19 -6.04
C ARG A 25 -12.09 -1.39 -5.15
N CYS A 26 -12.52 -0.20 -4.82
CA CYS A 26 -11.96 0.64 -3.78
C CYS A 26 -13.08 1.51 -3.21
N ALA A 27 -13.12 1.69 -1.89
CA ALA A 27 -14.10 2.55 -1.24
C ALA A 27 -13.65 4.03 -1.20
N LEU A 28 -12.39 4.30 -1.50
CA LEU A 28 -11.83 5.64 -1.43
C LEU A 28 -12.10 6.43 -2.73
N GLN A 29 -12.16 7.76 -2.60
CA GLN A 29 -12.38 8.71 -3.69
C GLN A 29 -11.22 9.73 -3.77
N CYS A 30 -9.98 9.21 -3.76
CA CYS A 30 -8.78 10.07 -3.82
C CYS A 30 -8.80 10.93 -5.10
N PRO A 31 -8.64 12.26 -5.02
CA PRO A 31 -8.84 13.17 -6.17
C PRO A 31 -7.93 12.89 -7.37
N ARG A 32 -6.69 12.46 -7.14
CA ARG A 32 -5.71 12.15 -8.22
C ARG A 32 -5.58 10.66 -8.50
N CYS A 33 -6.57 9.86 -8.09
CA CYS A 33 -6.63 8.47 -8.47
C CYS A 33 -7.10 8.31 -9.92
N GLN A 34 -6.46 7.44 -10.68
CA GLN A 34 -6.86 7.15 -12.06
C GLN A 34 -8.34 6.74 -12.19
N ARG A 35 -8.93 6.17 -11.13
CA ARG A 35 -10.35 5.83 -11.08
C ARG A 35 -11.29 7.01 -11.34
N GLN A 36 -10.87 8.23 -10.95
CA GLN A 36 -11.69 9.44 -11.10
C GLN A 36 -11.80 9.90 -12.57
N TYR A 37 -10.91 9.42 -13.43
CA TYR A 37 -10.85 9.78 -14.85
C TYR A 37 -11.42 8.68 -15.77
N LEU A 38 -11.99 7.63 -15.20
CA LEU A 38 -12.53 6.50 -15.95
C LEU A 38 -14.06 6.44 -15.81
N ASP A 39 -14.77 6.40 -16.92
CA ASP A 39 -16.22 6.20 -16.95
C ASP A 39 -16.62 4.85 -16.35
N LYS A 40 -15.77 3.85 -16.55
CA LYS A 40 -15.94 2.49 -16.01
C LYS A 40 -14.59 1.94 -15.56
N ILE A 41 -14.55 1.43 -14.34
CA ILE A 41 -13.35 0.76 -13.83
C ILE A 41 -13.21 -0.59 -14.53
N PRO A 42 -12.11 -0.81 -15.27
CA PRO A 42 -11.86 -2.10 -15.94
C PRO A 42 -11.45 -3.16 -14.93
N GLY A 43 -11.51 -4.40 -15.38
CA GLY A 43 -11.02 -5.56 -14.63
C GLY A 43 -12.14 -6.42 -14.04
N LYS A 44 -11.69 -7.44 -13.34
CA LYS A 44 -12.53 -8.43 -12.63
C LYS A 44 -11.82 -8.84 -11.34
N ASP A 45 -12.51 -9.55 -10.47
CA ASP A 45 -11.84 -10.25 -9.37
C ASP A 45 -11.07 -11.43 -9.96
N ILE A 46 -9.80 -11.56 -9.59
CA ILE A 46 -8.99 -12.71 -9.96
C ILE A 46 -9.53 -13.97 -9.28
N SER A 47 -9.60 -15.07 -9.99
CA SER A 47 -10.02 -16.34 -9.41
C SER A 47 -8.88 -17.03 -8.64
N MET A 48 -9.23 -17.98 -7.78
CA MET A 48 -8.22 -18.81 -7.10
C MET A 48 -7.39 -19.63 -8.10
N GLU A 49 -7.98 -20.13 -9.16
CA GLU A 49 -7.30 -20.88 -10.22
C GLU A 49 -6.25 -20.00 -10.94
N GLU A 50 -6.59 -18.73 -11.20
CA GLU A 50 -5.63 -17.77 -11.78
C GLU A 50 -4.49 -17.46 -10.81
N ILE A 51 -4.77 -17.30 -9.50
CA ILE A 51 -3.75 -17.15 -8.47
C ILE A 51 -2.84 -18.39 -8.40
N GLU A 52 -3.39 -19.58 -8.44
CA GLU A 52 -2.64 -20.84 -8.45
C GLU A 52 -1.72 -20.92 -9.67
N THR A 53 -2.21 -20.57 -10.84
CA THR A 53 -1.44 -20.49 -12.07
C THR A 53 -0.28 -19.50 -11.94
N LEU A 54 -0.54 -18.30 -11.46
CA LEU A 54 0.49 -17.27 -11.24
C LEU A 54 1.52 -17.71 -10.21
N ALA A 55 1.11 -18.40 -9.13
CA ALA A 55 2.01 -18.87 -8.08
C ALA A 55 2.99 -19.95 -8.55
N ASN A 56 2.73 -20.61 -9.69
CA ASN A 56 3.69 -21.51 -10.32
C ASN A 56 4.80 -20.77 -11.09
N HIS A 57 4.56 -19.51 -11.45
CA HIS A 57 5.49 -18.70 -12.26
C HIS A 57 6.19 -17.59 -11.48
N PHE A 58 5.56 -17.06 -10.43
CA PHE A 58 6.05 -15.93 -9.65
C PHE A 58 6.33 -16.33 -8.20
N ASN A 59 7.40 -15.77 -7.64
CA ASN A 59 7.81 -16.00 -6.25
C ASN A 59 7.33 -14.87 -5.32
N ARG A 60 7.07 -13.67 -5.88
CA ARG A 60 6.65 -12.49 -5.15
C ARG A 60 5.43 -11.86 -5.80
N PHE A 61 4.46 -11.52 -4.97
CA PHE A 61 3.20 -10.87 -5.33
C PHE A 61 3.12 -9.52 -4.65
N VAL A 62 2.97 -8.46 -5.43
CA VAL A 62 2.78 -7.10 -4.93
C VAL A 62 1.35 -6.69 -5.25
N PHE A 63 0.51 -6.63 -4.23
CA PHE A 63 -0.86 -6.14 -4.31
C PHE A 63 -0.86 -4.63 -4.03
N CYS A 64 -0.32 -3.87 -4.98
CA CYS A 64 -0.31 -2.42 -4.96
C CYS A 64 -1.31 -1.92 -6.00
N GLY A 65 -2.56 -1.75 -5.58
CA GLY A 65 -3.65 -1.41 -6.46
C GLY A 65 -3.44 -0.08 -7.19
N GLN A 66 -3.48 -0.10 -8.51
CA GLN A 66 -3.55 1.11 -9.34
C GLN A 66 -5.00 1.59 -9.44
N LEU A 67 -5.93 0.64 -9.54
CA LEU A 67 -7.36 0.88 -9.70
C LEU A 67 -8.21 0.26 -8.58
N SER A 68 -7.60 -0.48 -7.65
CA SER A 68 -8.30 -1.12 -6.55
C SER A 68 -7.55 -1.00 -5.23
N ASP A 69 -8.21 -1.33 -4.15
CA ASP A 69 -7.55 -1.65 -2.89
C ASP A 69 -7.75 -3.15 -2.63
N PRO A 70 -6.69 -3.92 -2.44
CA PRO A 70 -6.75 -5.39 -2.41
C PRO A 70 -7.67 -5.96 -1.34
N VAL A 71 -7.89 -5.26 -0.22
CA VAL A 71 -8.77 -5.72 0.87
C VAL A 71 -10.24 -5.80 0.46
N HIS A 72 -10.61 -5.21 -0.68
CA HIS A 72 -11.96 -5.32 -1.23
C HIS A 72 -12.20 -6.56 -2.08
N HIS A 73 -11.16 -7.36 -2.34
CA HIS A 73 -11.35 -8.64 -3.02
C HIS A 73 -12.13 -9.61 -2.12
N PRO A 74 -13.20 -10.27 -2.61
CA PRO A 74 -14.05 -11.11 -1.77
C PRO A 74 -13.31 -12.32 -1.16
N LYS A 75 -12.29 -12.83 -1.84
CA LYS A 75 -11.46 -13.95 -1.39
C LYS A 75 -10.06 -13.53 -0.93
N PHE A 76 -9.87 -12.27 -0.51
CA PHE A 76 -8.55 -11.74 -0.16
C PHE A 76 -7.81 -12.62 0.86
N ILE A 77 -8.48 -12.98 1.96
CA ILE A 77 -7.86 -13.79 3.04
C ILE A 77 -7.48 -15.19 2.52
N GLU A 78 -8.32 -15.79 1.67
CA GLU A 78 -8.04 -17.09 1.05
C GLU A 78 -6.80 -17.01 0.14
N ILE A 79 -6.69 -15.95 -0.66
CA ILE A 79 -5.56 -15.69 -1.57
C ILE A 79 -4.25 -15.57 -0.79
N ILE A 80 -4.19 -14.69 0.23
CA ILE A 80 -2.94 -14.46 0.97
C ILE A 80 -2.54 -15.69 1.79
N LYS A 81 -3.51 -16.44 2.33
CA LYS A 81 -3.27 -17.71 3.02
C LYS A 81 -2.68 -18.75 2.06
N TYR A 82 -3.24 -18.89 0.86
CA TYR A 82 -2.73 -19.80 -0.16
C TYR A 82 -1.29 -19.44 -0.55
N LEU A 83 -1.02 -18.18 -0.86
CA LEU A 83 0.32 -17.72 -1.24
C LEU A 83 1.35 -17.95 -0.13
N GLY A 84 0.98 -17.69 1.13
CA GLY A 84 1.81 -17.97 2.29
C GLY A 84 2.12 -19.47 2.43
N SER A 85 1.13 -20.35 2.24
CA SER A 85 1.32 -21.81 2.28
C SER A 85 2.24 -22.33 1.17
N ARG A 86 2.39 -21.57 0.09
CA ARG A 86 3.30 -21.85 -1.04
C ARG A 86 4.66 -21.18 -0.90
N ASN A 87 4.95 -20.56 0.27
CA ASN A 87 6.17 -19.78 0.52
C ASN A 87 6.39 -18.69 -0.53
N ARG A 88 5.29 -18.01 -0.94
CA ARG A 88 5.38 -16.84 -1.83
C ARG A 88 5.46 -15.57 -0.99
N GLU A 89 6.39 -14.68 -1.36
CA GLU A 89 6.45 -13.34 -0.78
C GLU A 89 5.20 -12.56 -1.18
N VAL A 90 4.56 -11.88 -0.24
CA VAL A 90 3.34 -11.09 -0.49
C VAL A 90 3.49 -9.72 0.12
N ASP A 91 3.45 -8.68 -0.72
CA ASP A 91 3.42 -7.29 -0.32
C ASP A 91 2.01 -6.74 -0.54
N ILE A 92 1.42 -6.18 0.50
CA ILE A 92 0.04 -5.70 0.50
C ILE A 92 0.04 -4.20 0.78
N HIS A 93 -0.41 -3.41 -0.20
CA HIS A 93 -0.63 -1.98 -0.04
C HIS A 93 -2.12 -1.72 0.18
N ASN A 94 -2.46 -1.27 1.37
CA ASN A 94 -3.83 -0.98 1.79
C ASN A 94 -3.97 0.47 2.24
N ALA A 95 -4.99 1.15 1.74
CA ALA A 95 -5.39 2.47 2.22
C ALA A 95 -6.82 2.49 2.75
N SER A 96 -7.61 1.45 2.52
CA SER A 96 -9.00 1.38 2.96
C SER A 96 -9.11 1.05 4.44
N SER A 97 -9.98 1.77 5.17
CA SER A 97 -10.34 1.54 6.58
C SER A 97 -11.70 0.88 6.75
N THR A 98 -12.35 0.45 5.66
CA THR A 98 -13.75 0.02 5.66
C THR A 98 -14.01 -1.32 6.35
N LYS A 99 -13.02 -2.21 6.34
CA LYS A 99 -13.17 -3.51 7.02
C LYS A 99 -13.17 -3.34 8.55
N PRO A 100 -13.87 -4.21 9.29
CA PRO A 100 -13.78 -4.21 10.74
C PRO A 100 -12.40 -4.72 11.21
N GLU A 101 -11.95 -4.30 12.39
CA GLU A 101 -10.65 -4.69 12.95
C GLU A 101 -10.45 -6.20 12.98
N LYS A 102 -11.47 -6.95 13.41
CA LYS A 102 -11.40 -8.43 13.45
C LYS A 102 -11.06 -9.06 12.10
N TRP A 103 -11.52 -8.45 10.99
CA TRP A 103 -11.22 -8.93 9.65
C TRP A 103 -9.73 -8.74 9.32
N TYR A 104 -9.13 -7.60 9.71
CA TYR A 104 -7.70 -7.37 9.56
C TYR A 104 -6.88 -8.37 10.39
N ILE A 105 -7.29 -8.63 11.63
CA ILE A 105 -6.63 -9.63 12.48
C ILE A 105 -6.68 -11.03 11.83
N GLU A 106 -7.80 -11.42 11.24
CA GLU A 106 -7.92 -12.67 10.49
C GLU A 106 -6.97 -12.69 9.28
N ALA A 107 -6.85 -11.56 8.55
CA ALA A 107 -5.96 -11.44 7.41
C ALA A 107 -4.48 -11.54 7.85
N PHE A 108 -4.08 -10.85 8.94
CA PHE A 108 -2.71 -10.94 9.48
C PHE A 108 -2.35 -12.37 9.88
N LYS A 109 -3.26 -13.05 10.55
CA LYS A 109 -3.08 -14.46 10.96
C LYS A 109 -3.04 -15.42 9.76
N ALA A 110 -3.72 -15.11 8.68
CA ALA A 110 -3.74 -15.95 7.48
C ALA A 110 -2.39 -15.99 6.78
N ASN A 111 -1.62 -14.90 6.82
CA ASN A 111 -0.25 -14.84 6.32
C ASN A 111 0.61 -13.90 7.18
N PRO A 112 1.18 -14.39 8.29
CA PRO A 112 2.00 -13.56 9.18
C PRO A 112 3.30 -13.06 8.54
N ASP A 113 3.76 -13.69 7.47
CA ASP A 113 4.99 -13.34 6.76
C ASP A 113 4.76 -12.29 5.66
N ALA A 114 3.50 -11.91 5.40
CA ALA A 114 3.17 -10.88 4.42
C ALA A 114 3.65 -9.49 4.89
N GLN A 115 4.20 -8.72 3.96
CA GLN A 115 4.57 -7.33 4.20
C GLN A 115 3.34 -6.43 3.99
N TRP A 116 2.97 -5.68 5.01
CA TRP A 116 1.87 -4.72 4.93
C TRP A 116 2.39 -3.29 4.87
N THR A 117 1.84 -2.52 3.94
CA THR A 117 2.06 -1.08 3.79
C THR A 117 0.71 -0.38 3.86
N PHE A 118 0.58 0.53 4.82
CA PHE A 118 -0.65 1.28 5.05
C PHE A 118 -0.51 2.70 4.52
N GLY A 119 -1.35 3.06 3.56
CA GLY A 119 -1.37 4.40 2.96
C GLY A 119 -2.25 5.34 3.78
N ILE A 120 -1.62 6.19 4.60
CA ILE A 120 -2.28 7.25 5.39
C ILE A 120 -1.51 8.54 5.10
N ASP A 121 -2.10 9.47 4.35
CA ASP A 121 -1.38 10.64 3.84
C ASP A 121 -1.48 11.84 4.79
N GLY A 122 -0.45 12.07 5.57
CA GLY A 122 -0.38 13.03 6.67
C GLY A 122 -0.70 12.37 8.02
N LEU A 123 -0.95 13.18 9.03
CA LEU A 123 -1.37 12.69 10.35
C LEU A 123 -2.68 11.88 10.23
N PRO A 124 -2.92 10.88 11.08
CA PRO A 124 -4.08 9.99 10.93
C PRO A 124 -5.42 10.72 10.81
N HIS A 125 -5.61 11.79 11.58
CA HIS A 125 -6.83 12.59 11.57
C HIS A 125 -6.96 13.52 10.36
N THR A 126 -5.88 13.79 9.59
CA THR A 126 -5.90 14.67 8.42
C THR A 126 -5.91 13.92 7.08
N SER A 127 -5.59 12.64 7.07
CA SER A 127 -5.43 11.82 5.86
C SER A 127 -6.68 11.83 4.95
N HIS A 128 -7.86 11.97 5.52
CA HIS A 128 -9.12 12.04 4.78
C HIS A 128 -9.22 13.24 3.81
N GLN A 129 -8.36 14.25 3.96
CA GLN A 129 -8.32 15.40 3.04
C GLN A 129 -7.95 14.96 1.61
N TYR A 130 -7.11 13.95 1.47
CA TYR A 130 -6.82 13.31 0.18
C TYR A 130 -7.49 11.93 0.04
N ARG A 131 -7.42 11.11 1.07
CA ARG A 131 -8.04 9.77 1.09
C ARG A 131 -9.52 9.88 1.45
N ILE A 132 -10.31 10.56 0.63
CA ILE A 132 -11.75 10.75 0.87
C ILE A 132 -12.41 9.40 1.17
N ASN A 133 -13.22 9.33 2.22
CA ASN A 133 -13.82 8.14 2.83
C ASN A 133 -12.85 7.24 3.64
N GLN A 134 -11.63 7.71 3.94
CA GLN A 134 -10.75 7.01 4.88
C GLN A 134 -11.01 7.49 6.32
N ASP A 135 -11.11 6.53 7.24
CA ASP A 135 -10.90 6.75 8.66
C ASP A 135 -9.42 6.43 8.96
N GLY A 136 -8.58 7.48 8.93
CA GLY A 136 -7.15 7.33 9.07
C GLY A 136 -6.73 6.92 10.47
N GLU A 137 -7.44 7.38 11.52
CA GLU A 137 -7.17 7.01 12.92
C GLU A 137 -7.44 5.52 13.14
N LYS A 138 -8.58 5.02 12.66
CA LYS A 138 -8.90 3.60 12.69
C LYS A 138 -7.83 2.78 11.96
N LEU A 139 -7.42 3.20 10.76
CA LEU A 139 -6.43 2.46 9.97
C LEU A 139 -5.05 2.48 10.64
N PHE A 140 -4.66 3.60 11.26
CA PHE A 140 -3.44 3.73 12.02
C PHE A 140 -3.42 2.79 13.24
N ASN A 141 -4.53 2.73 13.98
CA ASN A 141 -4.67 1.80 15.11
C ASN A 141 -4.60 0.34 14.66
N ILE A 142 -5.20 0.00 13.52
CA ILE A 142 -5.08 -1.34 12.90
C ILE A 142 -3.63 -1.64 12.53
N MET A 143 -2.90 -0.68 11.96
CA MET A 143 -1.49 -0.83 11.62
C MET A 143 -0.62 -1.09 12.87
N ILE A 144 -0.80 -0.34 13.97
CA ILE A 144 -0.10 -0.60 15.22
C ILE A 144 -0.40 -2.02 15.71
N LYS A 145 -1.67 -2.39 15.72
CA LYS A 145 -2.12 -3.70 16.20
C LYS A 145 -1.63 -4.86 15.33
N SER A 146 -1.32 -4.62 14.06
CA SER A 146 -0.79 -5.65 13.17
C SER A 146 0.53 -6.25 13.68
N LYS A 147 1.34 -5.50 14.43
CA LYS A 147 2.61 -5.92 15.04
C LYS A 147 2.45 -7.13 15.97
N ASP A 148 1.27 -7.32 16.56
CA ASP A 148 1.00 -8.47 17.44
C ASP A 148 0.83 -9.78 16.65
N TYR A 149 0.65 -9.72 15.33
CA TYR A 149 0.30 -10.85 14.48
C TYR A 149 1.26 -11.07 13.33
N LEU A 150 1.87 -10.00 12.80
CA LEU A 150 2.83 -10.07 11.70
C LEU A 150 4.24 -10.36 12.22
N LYS A 151 5.03 -11.09 11.44
CA LYS A 151 6.46 -11.28 11.67
C LYS A 151 7.30 -10.21 10.98
N THR A 152 6.67 -9.41 10.12
CA THR A 152 7.27 -8.30 9.38
C THR A 152 6.89 -6.97 10.06
N THR A 153 7.77 -5.98 9.99
CA THR A 153 7.43 -4.62 10.42
C THR A 153 6.45 -3.98 9.44
N PRO A 154 5.26 -3.55 9.87
CA PRO A 154 4.34 -2.85 8.98
C PRO A 154 4.89 -1.46 8.62
N TYR A 155 4.64 -1.03 7.39
CA TYR A 155 5.06 0.28 6.90
C TYR A 155 3.89 1.27 6.87
N TRP A 156 4.14 2.46 7.37
CA TRP A 156 3.31 3.64 7.12
C TRP A 156 3.82 4.36 5.89
N GLN A 157 3.01 4.41 4.83
CA GLN A 157 3.31 5.15 3.61
C GLN A 157 2.56 6.47 3.60
N VAL A 158 3.28 7.56 3.41
CA VAL A 158 2.74 8.92 3.25
C VAL A 158 3.10 9.43 1.87
N ILE A 159 2.13 9.94 1.14
CA ILE A 159 2.34 10.75 -0.06
C ILE A 159 2.35 12.21 0.37
N LYS A 160 3.38 12.95 -0.03
CA LYS A 160 3.50 14.37 0.30
C LYS A 160 2.60 15.20 -0.60
N PHE A 161 1.75 16.01 0.04
CA PHE A 161 0.85 16.98 -0.57
C PHE A 161 1.04 18.36 0.06
N SER A 162 0.43 19.38 -0.52
CA SER A 162 0.45 20.75 0.01
C SER A 162 -0.09 20.83 1.44
N TYR A 163 -1.16 20.10 1.76
CA TYR A 163 -1.82 20.16 3.06
C TYR A 163 -1.07 19.44 4.19
N ASN A 164 -0.22 18.45 3.86
CA ASN A 164 0.48 17.65 4.86
C ASN A 164 2.02 17.84 4.85
N LYS A 165 2.52 18.78 4.04
CA LYS A 165 3.96 18.98 3.86
C LYS A 165 4.69 19.35 5.16
N ASP A 166 4.02 20.05 6.04
CA ASP A 166 4.57 20.50 7.31
C ASP A 166 4.42 19.46 8.43
N ASP A 167 3.57 18.43 8.23
CA ASP A 167 3.33 17.34 9.19
C ASP A 167 4.28 16.13 9.01
N ILE A 168 5.16 16.15 8.00
CA ILE A 168 5.97 14.97 7.63
C ILE A 168 6.90 14.54 8.76
N ASP A 169 7.50 15.46 9.47
CA ASP A 169 8.40 15.13 10.58
C ASP A 169 7.62 14.60 11.79
N ASP A 170 6.45 15.12 12.06
CA ASP A 170 5.54 14.59 13.08
C ASP A 170 5.07 13.17 12.74
N CYS A 171 4.79 12.91 11.45
CA CYS A 171 4.46 11.55 10.98
C CYS A 171 5.63 10.58 11.19
N LYS A 172 6.86 10.98 10.89
CA LYS A 172 8.07 10.16 11.13
C LYS A 172 8.26 9.88 12.62
N GLU A 173 8.13 10.91 13.46
CA GLU A 173 8.26 10.76 14.92
C GLU A 173 7.20 9.82 15.47
N LEU A 174 5.96 9.95 15.00
CA LEU A 174 4.85 9.08 15.39
C LEU A 174 5.05 7.63 14.92
N ALA A 175 5.58 7.43 13.70
CA ALA A 175 5.95 6.11 13.19
C ALA A 175 7.05 5.49 14.06
N TRP A 176 8.11 6.24 14.36
CA TRP A 176 9.20 5.77 15.19
C TRP A 176 8.77 5.40 16.60
N LYS A 177 7.97 6.25 17.26
CA LYS A 177 7.41 5.97 18.59
C LYS A 177 6.61 4.68 18.65
N ASN A 178 6.01 4.28 17.52
CA ASN A 178 5.22 3.06 17.40
C ASN A 178 6.00 1.91 16.75
N GLU A 179 7.31 2.05 16.51
CA GLU A 179 8.19 1.04 15.88
C GLU A 179 7.65 0.58 14.51
N LEU A 180 7.16 1.53 13.71
CA LEU A 180 6.66 1.29 12.35
C LEU A 180 7.75 1.67 11.34
N GLY A 181 7.80 0.96 10.22
CA GLY A 181 8.53 1.46 9.05
C GLY A 181 7.85 2.69 8.47
N PHE A 182 8.62 3.62 7.88
CA PHE A 182 8.08 4.83 7.28
C PHE A 182 8.55 4.99 5.83
N ILE A 183 7.61 5.26 4.93
CA ILE A 183 7.88 5.49 3.50
C ILE A 183 7.27 6.83 3.11
N LEU A 184 8.11 7.78 2.71
CA LEU A 184 7.66 9.04 2.11
C LEU A 184 7.73 8.92 0.59
N ILE A 185 6.61 9.24 -0.06
CA ILE A 185 6.50 9.24 -1.52
C ILE A 185 6.19 10.65 -2.00
N ASP A 186 6.91 11.07 -3.02
CA ASP A 186 6.57 12.25 -3.79
C ASP A 186 5.68 11.85 -4.96
N SER A 187 4.51 12.48 -5.07
CA SER A 187 3.59 12.21 -6.17
C SER A 187 4.04 12.90 -7.45
N SER A 188 3.82 12.22 -8.57
CA SER A 188 3.93 12.81 -9.91
C SER A 188 2.56 13.02 -10.58
N ARG A 189 1.48 12.78 -9.85
CA ARG A 189 0.10 12.83 -10.38
C ARG A 189 -0.52 14.19 -10.13
N TRP A 190 0.02 15.21 -10.80
CA TRP A 190 -0.52 16.57 -10.77
C TRP A 190 -1.28 16.85 -12.07
N GLU A 191 -2.36 17.63 -12.02
CA GLU A 191 -3.10 18.06 -13.22
C GLU A 191 -2.26 19.04 -14.04
N ASP A 192 -1.65 20.00 -13.33
CA ASP A 192 -0.76 21.00 -13.89
C ASP A 192 0.20 21.53 -12.81
N GLU A 193 0.90 22.61 -13.12
CA GLU A 193 1.83 23.26 -12.18
C GLU A 193 1.13 23.97 -11.01
N TRP A 194 -0.17 24.27 -11.17
CA TRP A 194 -1.01 24.99 -10.21
C TRP A 194 -1.93 24.05 -9.41
N ASP A 195 -1.74 22.75 -9.54
CA ASP A 195 -2.54 21.77 -8.79
C ASP A 195 -2.48 22.06 -7.28
N TYR A 196 -3.62 22.33 -6.68
CA TYR A 196 -3.74 22.71 -5.27
C TYR A 196 -3.20 21.67 -4.28
N LEU A 197 -3.06 20.44 -4.71
CA LEU A 197 -2.47 19.35 -3.91
C LEU A 197 -0.95 19.29 -4.04
N LYS A 198 -0.36 19.98 -5.03
CA LYS A 198 1.08 19.98 -5.25
C LYS A 198 1.79 20.78 -4.16
N PRO A 199 2.78 20.21 -3.48
CA PRO A 199 3.56 20.96 -2.52
C PRO A 199 4.49 21.97 -3.22
N ASP A 200 4.63 23.18 -2.66
CA ASP A 200 5.43 24.28 -3.22
C ASP A 200 6.96 24.04 -3.15
N THR A 201 7.40 22.96 -2.55
CA THR A 201 8.81 22.65 -2.36
C THR A 201 9.36 21.76 -3.46
N LYS A 202 10.54 22.10 -4.00
CA LYS A 202 11.33 21.19 -4.83
C LYS A 202 11.57 19.89 -4.04
N MET A 203 11.19 18.78 -4.65
CA MET A 203 11.28 17.46 -4.08
C MET A 203 12.74 17.09 -3.80
N THR A 204 13.07 16.81 -2.57
CA THR A 204 14.27 16.06 -2.22
C THR A 204 13.86 14.61 -2.08
N GLU A 205 14.26 13.77 -3.04
CA GLU A 205 14.08 12.33 -2.93
C GLU A 205 14.78 11.82 -1.69
N THR A 206 14.01 11.46 -0.69
CA THR A 206 14.50 10.63 0.41
C THR A 206 13.73 9.32 0.41
N ARG A 207 14.17 8.37 -0.41
CA ARG A 207 13.93 6.96 -0.13
C ARG A 207 14.90 6.55 0.99
N GLY A 208 14.55 6.90 2.20
CA GLY A 208 15.20 6.43 3.41
C GLY A 208 14.32 5.37 4.06
N LEU A 209 14.76 4.11 4.03
CA LEU A 209 14.38 3.14 5.03
C LEU A 209 15.04 3.62 6.33
N VAL A 210 14.28 4.02 7.33
CA VAL A 210 14.74 4.22 8.69
C VAL A 210 14.55 2.93 9.45
#